data_32806bd16f9637335d6ceffde0fc4e59
#
_entry.id   32806bd16f9637335d6ceffde0fc4e59
#
_cell.length_a   1.000
_cell.length_b   1.000
_cell.length_c   1.000
_cell.angle_alpha   90.00
_cell.angle_beta   90.00
_cell.angle_gamma   90.00
#
_symmetry.space_group_name_H-M   'P 1'
#
loop_
_entity.id
_entity.type
_entity.pdbx_description
1 polymer ?
#
loop_
_entity_poly.entity_id
_entity_poly.type
_entity_poly.pdbx_seq_one_letter_code
_entity_poly.pdbx_strand_id
1 'polypeptide(L)'
;MEKEFLKPDYIFESSWEVCNKVGGIYTVLSTRAKTLQEEFQDRIIFVGPDFWKEKDCPYFKEDSSLFAEWQWEAKEQGLTVRVGRWTVPGEPIAILVDFNPFFEQKNDIYTWLWENYQVDSLHAYGDYDEASMFSYAAALVVESLYHFLSARVKIDPLFATTPRSSTDAESSARLSAPDSQLKVIYHANEWMCGLGALYLNKKVPQIATIFTTHATSIGRSIAGNQKPLYDYLFAYNGDQMACELNMQSKHSIEKQTAWNVDCFTTVSDITAHECVELLDKPVDVVLPNGFDNSFVPKAAQFTRKRNLARRKMLQVANALLGEELDDETLIVSTSGRYEFRNKGIDVFVEAMNRLLRDRDLKRKVLAFIVVPGWVGEPRKDLQERLASKDTFTTPLEVPQVTHWLHNMGHDNVLNMMKFYDMHNRREDKVKVIFLPCYLDGQDGILNLTYYDVVLGNDLCIYPSYYEPWGYTPLEAVAFKVPCITTDLAGFGLWANKVFGHDGEITDGVKVIHRTDYNYSEVADIIKDTVSYYSCLTQKEIDACRKKADALSKKALWSEFIKYYYEAYDIALRKAAQRLQS
;
A
#
# COMPACT_ATOMS: atom_id res chain seq x y z
N MET A 1 6.34 -16.57 -29.61
CA MET A 1 5.67 -15.31 -30.03
C MET A 1 5.30 -14.59 -28.76
N GLU A 2 5.85 -13.43 -28.50
CA GLU A 2 5.38 -12.57 -27.41
C GLU A 2 3.93 -12.20 -27.70
N LYS A 3 3.08 -12.29 -26.68
CA LYS A 3 1.65 -11.94 -26.80
C LYS A 3 1.58 -10.43 -26.98
N GLU A 4 1.13 -9.97 -28.14
CA GLU A 4 0.95 -8.54 -28.40
C GLU A 4 -0.31 -8.07 -27.65
N PHE A 5 -0.12 -7.21 -26.66
CA PHE A 5 -1.19 -6.61 -25.87
C PHE A 5 -1.76 -5.38 -26.59
N LEU A 6 -3.08 -5.23 -26.55
CA LEU A 6 -3.72 -3.97 -26.95
C LEU A 6 -3.30 -2.86 -26.00
N LYS A 7 -2.90 -1.71 -26.55
CA LYS A 7 -2.54 -0.53 -25.76
C LYS A 7 -3.67 0.49 -25.78
N PRO A 8 -3.98 1.11 -24.64
CA PRO A 8 -4.92 2.23 -24.58
C PRO A 8 -4.30 3.50 -25.18
N ASP A 9 -5.16 4.36 -25.74
CA ASP A 9 -4.80 5.72 -26.14
C ASP A 9 -4.76 6.65 -24.93
N TYR A 10 -5.70 6.48 -23.97
CA TYR A 10 -5.75 7.21 -22.71
C TYR A 10 -6.09 6.28 -21.54
N ILE A 11 -5.52 6.57 -20.39
CA ILE A 11 -5.82 5.92 -19.11
C ILE A 11 -6.25 7.00 -18.12
N PHE A 12 -7.45 6.85 -17.58
CA PHE A 12 -7.93 7.63 -16.44
C PHE A 12 -7.88 6.73 -15.21
N GLU A 13 -7.12 7.12 -14.20
CA GLU A 13 -7.00 6.36 -12.96
C GLU A 13 -7.55 7.15 -11.79
N SER A 14 -8.62 6.63 -11.17
CA SER A 14 -9.32 7.28 -10.07
C SER A 14 -8.99 6.64 -8.73
N SER A 15 -8.69 7.47 -7.74
CA SER A 15 -8.50 7.04 -6.36
C SER A 15 -8.75 8.19 -5.38
N TRP A 16 -9.30 7.85 -4.21
CA TRP A 16 -9.41 8.75 -3.07
C TRP A 16 -8.06 9.32 -2.61
N GLU A 17 -6.97 8.62 -2.94
CA GLU A 17 -5.61 8.96 -2.52
C GLU A 17 -4.78 9.70 -3.59
N VAL A 18 -5.37 10.10 -4.71
CA VAL A 18 -4.71 10.99 -5.68
C VAL A 18 -4.54 12.38 -5.08
N CYS A 19 -3.31 12.88 -5.01
CA CYS A 19 -2.96 14.14 -4.34
C CYS A 19 -3.44 14.23 -2.87
N ASN A 20 -3.73 13.09 -2.25
CA ASN A 20 -4.24 12.97 -0.89
C ASN A 20 -3.56 11.79 -0.18
N LYS A 21 -2.55 12.08 0.64
CA LYS A 21 -1.72 11.04 1.28
C LYS A 21 -2.40 10.51 2.54
N VAL A 22 -3.13 9.40 2.42
CA VAL A 22 -3.85 8.75 3.53
C VAL A 22 -3.27 7.38 3.84
N GLY A 23 -3.01 6.54 2.84
CA GLY A 23 -2.64 5.14 3.07
C GLY A 23 -1.71 4.53 2.02
N GLY A 24 -1.77 3.20 1.90
CA GLY A 24 -0.90 2.41 1.03
C GLY A 24 -1.20 2.58 -0.46
N ILE A 25 -2.42 2.96 -0.82
CA ILE A 25 -2.80 3.18 -2.22
C ILE A 25 -2.06 4.39 -2.79
N TYR A 26 -1.89 5.45 -1.98
CA TYR A 26 -1.02 6.57 -2.35
C TYR A 26 0.37 6.09 -2.77
N THR A 27 0.97 5.17 -2.01
CA THR A 27 2.29 4.61 -2.33
C THR A 27 2.27 3.83 -3.64
N VAL A 28 1.25 3.00 -3.86
CA VAL A 28 1.08 2.26 -5.13
C VAL A 28 1.04 3.21 -6.32
N LEU A 29 0.15 4.19 -6.29
CA LEU A 29 -0.09 5.09 -7.41
C LEU A 29 1.10 6.02 -7.66
N SER A 30 1.60 6.67 -6.58
CA SER A 30 2.68 7.67 -6.68
C SER A 30 4.00 7.07 -7.13
N THR A 31 4.33 5.86 -6.70
CA THR A 31 5.59 5.19 -7.09
C THR A 31 5.52 4.53 -8.46
N ARG A 32 4.32 4.14 -8.92
CA ARG A 32 4.09 3.61 -10.27
C ARG A 32 3.96 4.70 -11.32
N ALA A 33 3.54 5.89 -10.93
CA ALA A 33 3.24 6.99 -11.84
C ALA A 33 4.36 7.26 -12.85
N LYS A 34 5.62 7.24 -12.39
CA LYS A 34 6.78 7.45 -13.27
C LYS A 34 6.85 6.42 -14.41
N THR A 35 6.67 5.14 -14.08
CA THR A 35 6.74 4.05 -15.08
C THR A 35 5.62 4.19 -16.13
N LEU A 36 4.41 4.56 -15.71
CA LEU A 36 3.30 4.83 -16.63
C LEU A 36 3.54 6.10 -17.45
N GLN A 37 4.06 7.16 -16.83
CA GLN A 37 4.36 8.42 -17.51
C GLN A 37 5.44 8.27 -18.58
N GLU A 38 6.46 7.44 -18.34
CA GLU A 38 7.51 7.14 -19.32
C GLU A 38 6.95 6.49 -20.59
N GLU A 39 5.89 5.67 -20.48
CA GLU A 39 5.28 4.99 -21.62
C GLU A 39 4.10 5.77 -22.24
N PHE A 40 3.19 6.25 -21.41
CA PHE A 40 1.95 6.88 -21.88
C PHE A 40 2.04 8.41 -21.95
N GLN A 41 3.06 9.01 -21.35
CA GLN A 41 3.22 10.47 -21.26
C GLN A 41 1.94 11.12 -20.69
N ASP A 42 1.52 12.26 -21.21
CA ASP A 42 0.32 12.99 -20.76
C ASP A 42 -1.01 12.31 -21.14
N ARG A 43 -0.97 11.03 -21.51
CA ARG A 43 -2.14 10.18 -21.75
C ARG A 43 -2.50 9.33 -20.54
N ILE A 44 -1.73 9.37 -19.46
CA ILE A 44 -2.13 8.88 -18.13
C ILE A 44 -2.57 10.07 -17.29
N ILE A 45 -3.80 10.04 -16.82
CA ILE A 45 -4.46 11.12 -16.10
C ILE A 45 -5.04 10.56 -14.81
N PHE A 46 -4.59 11.08 -13.68
CA PHE A 46 -5.12 10.70 -12.37
C PHE A 46 -6.28 11.61 -11.98
N VAL A 47 -7.33 11.03 -11.40
CA VAL A 47 -8.51 11.77 -10.93
C VAL A 47 -8.66 11.58 -9.42
N GLY A 48 -8.67 12.68 -8.68
CA GLY A 48 -8.76 12.70 -7.23
C GLY A 48 -9.76 13.71 -6.68
N PRO A 49 -10.11 13.60 -5.38
CA PRO A 49 -10.98 14.56 -4.71
C PRO A 49 -10.25 15.89 -4.45
N ASP A 50 -10.93 17.01 -4.64
CA ASP A 50 -10.41 18.33 -4.25
C ASP A 50 -10.73 18.67 -2.79
N PHE A 51 -9.89 18.19 -1.87
CA PHE A 51 -9.96 18.56 -0.46
C PHE A 51 -9.32 19.93 -0.16
N TRP A 52 -8.52 20.43 -1.10
CA TRP A 52 -7.71 21.62 -0.89
C TRP A 52 -8.41 22.89 -1.34
N LYS A 53 -9.32 22.79 -2.33
CA LYS A 53 -10.10 23.89 -2.89
C LYS A 53 -9.24 25.13 -3.17
N GLU A 54 -9.40 26.18 -2.39
CA GLU A 54 -8.65 27.44 -2.53
C GLU A 54 -7.28 27.44 -1.81
N LYS A 55 -6.91 26.32 -1.17
CA LYS A 55 -5.63 26.19 -0.44
C LYS A 55 -4.56 25.56 -1.33
N ASP A 56 -3.31 25.92 -1.08
CA ASP A 56 -2.18 25.25 -1.72
C ASP A 56 -2.08 23.78 -1.28
N CYS A 57 -2.16 22.89 -2.26
CA CYS A 57 -1.97 21.47 -2.03
C CYS A 57 -0.47 21.13 -2.16
N PRO A 58 0.17 20.54 -1.12
CA PRO A 58 1.59 20.19 -1.19
C PRO A 58 1.90 19.09 -2.20
N TYR A 59 0.87 18.38 -2.66
CA TYR A 59 0.98 17.27 -3.60
C TYR A 59 0.53 17.61 -5.02
N PHE A 60 0.14 18.84 -5.30
CA PHE A 60 -0.45 19.22 -6.57
C PHE A 60 0.03 20.61 -7.01
N LYS A 61 0.50 20.70 -8.25
CA LYS A 61 0.87 21.96 -8.89
C LYS A 61 -0.13 22.25 -10.01
N GLU A 62 -0.98 23.22 -9.80
CA GLU A 62 -1.99 23.61 -10.78
C GLU A 62 -1.36 24.15 -12.07
N ASP A 63 -1.92 23.74 -13.20
CA ASP A 63 -1.54 24.20 -14.55
C ASP A 63 -2.81 24.38 -15.39
N SER A 64 -3.34 25.57 -15.42
CA SER A 64 -4.57 25.91 -16.15
C SER A 64 -4.40 25.86 -17.69
N SER A 65 -3.19 25.69 -18.20
CA SER A 65 -2.95 25.52 -19.65
C SER A 65 -3.28 24.11 -20.13
N LEU A 66 -3.25 23.12 -19.22
CA LEU A 66 -3.61 21.74 -19.53
C LEU A 66 -5.11 21.62 -19.78
N PHE A 67 -5.49 21.17 -20.96
CA PHE A 67 -6.90 21.02 -21.36
C PHE A 67 -7.75 22.31 -21.17
N ALA A 68 -7.18 23.50 -21.40
CA ALA A 68 -7.82 24.78 -21.11
C ALA A 68 -9.22 24.93 -21.72
N GLU A 69 -9.44 24.51 -22.98
CA GLU A 69 -10.75 24.55 -23.62
C GLU A 69 -11.75 23.57 -22.96
N TRP A 70 -11.28 22.36 -22.60
CA TRP A 70 -12.12 21.42 -21.88
C TRP A 70 -12.48 21.92 -20.47
N GLN A 71 -11.59 22.56 -19.75
CA GLN A 71 -11.91 23.13 -18.44
C GLN A 71 -13.07 24.13 -18.50
N TRP A 72 -13.14 24.91 -19.57
CA TRP A 72 -14.28 25.80 -19.79
C TRP A 72 -15.57 25.01 -20.06
N GLU A 73 -15.53 24.00 -20.94
CA GLU A 73 -16.70 23.14 -21.22
C GLU A 73 -17.15 22.38 -19.95
N ALA A 74 -16.23 21.86 -19.15
CA ALA A 74 -16.51 21.16 -17.89
C ALA A 74 -17.27 22.09 -16.91
N LYS A 75 -16.85 23.35 -16.81
CA LYS A 75 -17.52 24.34 -15.97
C LYS A 75 -18.96 24.63 -16.43
N GLU A 76 -19.19 24.73 -17.73
CA GLU A 76 -20.54 24.89 -18.29
C GLU A 76 -21.43 23.64 -18.02
N GLN A 77 -20.84 22.48 -17.87
CA GLN A 77 -21.50 21.25 -17.48
C GLN A 77 -21.72 21.12 -15.95
N GLY A 78 -21.33 22.12 -15.17
CA GLY A 78 -21.45 22.11 -13.71
C GLY A 78 -20.35 21.33 -12.98
N LEU A 79 -19.25 20.98 -13.67
CA LEU A 79 -18.09 20.32 -13.06
C LEU A 79 -17.08 21.37 -12.58
N THR A 80 -16.78 21.38 -11.30
CA THR A 80 -15.70 22.20 -10.73
C THR A 80 -14.45 21.38 -10.60
N VAL A 81 -13.46 21.68 -11.43
CA VAL A 81 -12.20 20.92 -11.51
C VAL A 81 -10.99 21.84 -11.40
N ARG A 82 -9.89 21.29 -10.88
CA ARG A 82 -8.54 21.86 -10.97
C ARG A 82 -7.66 20.89 -11.72
N VAL A 83 -6.96 21.37 -12.75
CA VAL A 83 -6.06 20.56 -13.59
C VAL A 83 -4.62 20.98 -13.33
N GLY A 84 -3.73 20.01 -13.26
CA GLY A 84 -2.31 20.28 -13.01
C GLY A 84 -1.46 19.02 -13.00
N ARG A 85 -0.37 19.09 -12.24
CA ARG A 85 0.59 18.00 -12.10
C ARG A 85 0.61 17.49 -10.66
N TRP A 86 0.58 16.18 -10.50
CA TRP A 86 0.84 15.53 -9.21
C TRP A 86 2.34 15.61 -8.90
N THR A 87 2.73 16.15 -7.73
CA THR A 87 4.15 16.36 -7.34
C THR A 87 4.82 15.08 -6.85
N VAL A 88 4.80 14.05 -7.69
CA VAL A 88 5.42 12.74 -7.48
C VAL A 88 6.35 12.41 -8.65
N PRO A 89 7.23 11.41 -8.55
CA PRO A 89 8.11 11.05 -9.66
C PRO A 89 7.33 10.80 -10.96
N GLY A 90 7.75 11.46 -12.04
CA GLY A 90 7.07 11.43 -13.34
C GLY A 90 6.10 12.59 -13.57
N GLU A 91 5.71 13.31 -12.53
CA GLU A 91 4.79 14.48 -12.57
C GLU A 91 3.58 14.28 -13.51
N PRO A 92 2.80 13.19 -13.34
CA PRO A 92 1.67 12.91 -14.22
C PRO A 92 0.59 13.97 -14.09
N ILE A 93 -0.26 14.09 -15.12
CA ILE A 93 -1.44 14.95 -15.03
C ILE A 93 -2.38 14.43 -13.95
N ALA A 94 -2.88 15.35 -13.13
CA ALA A 94 -3.94 15.10 -12.16
C ALA A 94 -5.08 16.10 -12.34
N ILE A 95 -6.31 15.60 -12.18
CA ILE A 95 -7.53 16.39 -12.15
C ILE A 95 -8.15 16.20 -10.77
N LEU A 96 -8.30 17.29 -10.03
CA LEU A 96 -8.99 17.31 -8.75
C LEU A 96 -10.42 17.83 -8.95
N VAL A 97 -11.40 17.09 -8.44
CA VAL A 97 -12.83 17.43 -8.62
C VAL A 97 -13.49 17.77 -7.29
N ASP A 98 -14.23 18.88 -7.26
CA ASP A 98 -15.14 19.19 -6.14
C ASP A 98 -16.41 18.34 -6.29
N PHE A 99 -16.60 17.41 -5.38
CA PHE A 99 -17.73 16.48 -5.39
C PHE A 99 -18.89 16.92 -4.48
N ASN A 100 -18.72 17.99 -3.71
CA ASN A 100 -19.76 18.47 -2.78
C ASN A 100 -21.10 18.81 -3.45
N PRO A 101 -21.15 19.42 -4.65
CA PRO A 101 -22.42 19.72 -5.29
C PRO A 101 -23.31 18.49 -5.56
N PHE A 102 -22.71 17.31 -5.67
CA PHE A 102 -23.44 16.07 -5.97
C PHE A 102 -24.21 15.50 -4.78
N PHE A 103 -23.96 15.99 -3.56
CA PHE A 103 -24.79 15.62 -2.40
C PHE A 103 -26.27 16.01 -2.55
N GLU A 104 -26.58 17.02 -3.33
CA GLU A 104 -27.96 17.40 -3.64
C GLU A 104 -28.70 16.32 -4.45
N GLN A 105 -27.96 15.54 -5.25
CA GLN A 105 -28.47 14.47 -6.09
C GLN A 105 -28.26 13.07 -5.48
N LYS A 106 -27.77 12.99 -4.25
CA LYS A 106 -27.35 11.73 -3.61
C LYS A 106 -28.42 10.64 -3.67
N ASN A 107 -29.66 10.99 -3.35
CA ASN A 107 -30.76 10.04 -3.32
C ASN A 107 -31.10 9.50 -4.72
N ASP A 108 -31.06 10.33 -5.75
CA ASP A 108 -31.29 9.90 -7.13
C ASP A 108 -30.16 8.98 -7.63
N ILE A 109 -28.91 9.31 -7.27
CA ILE A 109 -27.73 8.49 -7.58
C ILE A 109 -27.85 7.12 -6.90
N TYR A 110 -28.25 7.06 -5.62
CA TYR A 110 -28.43 5.81 -4.88
C TYR A 110 -29.62 5.00 -5.40
N THR A 111 -30.71 5.65 -5.79
CA THR A 111 -31.84 5.00 -6.43
C THR A 111 -31.39 4.35 -7.75
N TRP A 112 -30.63 5.07 -8.58
CA TRP A 112 -30.07 4.54 -9.82
C TRP A 112 -29.15 3.33 -9.58
N LEU A 113 -28.29 3.36 -8.55
CA LEU A 113 -27.43 2.24 -8.17
C LEU A 113 -28.25 1.01 -7.75
N TRP A 114 -29.29 1.22 -6.96
CA TRP A 114 -30.17 0.14 -6.54
C TRP A 114 -30.93 -0.48 -7.72
N GLU A 115 -31.53 0.33 -8.56
CA GLU A 115 -32.32 -0.14 -9.71
C GLU A 115 -31.48 -0.89 -10.74
N ASN A 116 -30.23 -0.50 -10.95
CA ASN A 116 -29.35 -1.08 -11.97
C ASN A 116 -28.46 -2.20 -11.46
N TYR A 117 -28.06 -2.17 -10.19
CA TYR A 117 -27.03 -3.07 -9.66
C TYR A 117 -27.38 -3.68 -8.30
N GLN A 118 -28.48 -3.31 -7.66
CA GLN A 118 -28.87 -3.76 -6.32
C GLN A 118 -27.82 -3.39 -5.25
N VAL A 119 -27.16 -2.27 -5.41
CA VAL A 119 -26.20 -1.77 -4.41
C VAL A 119 -26.98 -1.17 -3.24
N ASP A 120 -26.73 -1.70 -2.04
CA ASP A 120 -27.31 -1.20 -0.80
C ASP A 120 -26.66 0.12 -0.38
N SER A 121 -27.44 1.19 -0.32
CA SER A 121 -26.98 2.48 0.22
C SER A 121 -27.78 2.90 1.47
N LEU A 122 -28.75 2.08 1.91
CA LEU A 122 -29.57 2.38 3.11
C LEU A 122 -28.80 2.18 4.41
N HIS A 123 -27.83 1.27 4.42
CA HIS A 123 -26.94 0.98 5.54
C HIS A 123 -25.62 1.78 5.47
N ALA A 124 -25.60 2.86 4.69
CA ALA A 124 -24.44 3.71 4.56
C ALA A 124 -24.08 4.40 5.88
N TYR A 125 -22.80 4.42 6.21
CA TYR A 125 -22.26 5.15 7.35
C TYR A 125 -20.79 5.54 7.12
N GLY A 126 -20.30 6.44 7.97
CA GLY A 126 -18.91 6.91 7.92
C GLY A 126 -18.61 7.64 6.61
N ASP A 127 -17.60 7.20 5.92
CA ASP A 127 -17.06 7.79 4.69
C ASP A 127 -17.76 7.33 3.39
N TYR A 128 -18.84 6.54 3.47
CA TYR A 128 -19.49 5.98 2.27
C TYR A 128 -20.07 7.05 1.35
N ASP A 129 -20.77 8.04 1.92
CA ASP A 129 -21.42 9.10 1.15
C ASP A 129 -20.39 9.98 0.41
N GLU A 130 -19.33 10.39 1.09
CA GLU A 130 -18.27 11.21 0.49
C GLU A 130 -17.56 10.45 -0.64
N ALA A 131 -17.18 9.20 -0.40
CA ALA A 131 -16.55 8.37 -1.40
C ALA A 131 -17.45 8.13 -2.62
N SER A 132 -18.74 7.90 -2.39
CA SER A 132 -19.73 7.68 -3.47
C SER A 132 -19.91 8.94 -4.31
N MET A 133 -20.04 10.10 -3.70
CA MET A 133 -20.20 11.38 -4.43
C MET A 133 -18.92 11.75 -5.19
N PHE A 134 -17.74 11.50 -4.61
CA PHE A 134 -16.48 11.64 -5.33
C PHE A 134 -16.40 10.70 -6.54
N SER A 135 -16.73 9.43 -6.35
CA SER A 135 -16.70 8.43 -7.41
C SER A 135 -17.60 8.80 -8.59
N TYR A 136 -18.80 9.31 -8.29
CA TYR A 136 -19.72 9.81 -9.31
C TYR A 136 -19.16 11.04 -10.03
N ALA A 137 -18.66 12.03 -9.30
CA ALA A 137 -18.05 13.23 -9.87
C ALA A 137 -16.84 12.88 -10.76
N ALA A 138 -15.99 11.95 -10.33
CA ALA A 138 -14.84 11.47 -11.11
C ALA A 138 -15.28 10.82 -12.44
N ALA A 139 -16.37 10.04 -12.41
CA ALA A 139 -16.92 9.45 -13.62
C ALA A 139 -17.42 10.51 -14.62
N LEU A 140 -18.11 11.53 -14.14
CA LEU A 140 -18.58 12.63 -14.99
C LEU A 140 -17.42 13.44 -15.58
N VAL A 141 -16.33 13.64 -14.83
CA VAL A 141 -15.09 14.26 -15.33
C VAL A 141 -14.51 13.43 -16.48
N VAL A 142 -14.42 12.11 -16.30
CA VAL A 142 -13.89 11.18 -17.31
C VAL A 142 -14.79 11.14 -18.54
N GLU A 143 -16.12 11.07 -18.37
CA GLU A 143 -17.09 11.12 -19.46
C GLU A 143 -16.95 12.40 -20.29
N SER A 144 -16.93 13.57 -19.62
CA SER A 144 -16.78 14.87 -20.27
C SER A 144 -15.47 14.97 -21.05
N LEU A 145 -14.34 14.59 -20.43
CA LEU A 145 -13.04 14.66 -21.10
C LEU A 145 -12.92 13.63 -22.23
N TYR A 146 -13.51 12.45 -22.08
CA TYR A 146 -13.58 11.46 -23.15
C TYR A 146 -14.31 12.00 -24.39
N HIS A 147 -15.47 12.65 -24.22
CA HIS A 147 -16.23 13.25 -25.34
C HIS A 147 -15.44 14.38 -25.99
N PHE A 148 -14.79 15.22 -25.21
CA PHE A 148 -13.94 16.30 -25.71
C PHE A 148 -12.76 15.76 -26.56
N LEU A 149 -12.05 14.75 -26.06
CA LEU A 149 -10.92 14.14 -26.77
C LEU A 149 -11.39 13.40 -28.04
N SER A 150 -12.50 12.66 -27.95
CA SER A 150 -13.08 11.91 -29.08
C SER A 150 -13.55 12.83 -30.22
N ALA A 151 -14.10 14.00 -29.90
CA ALA A 151 -14.49 15.00 -30.91
C ALA A 151 -13.28 15.53 -31.70
N ARG A 152 -12.14 15.72 -31.04
CA ARG A 152 -10.90 16.23 -31.67
C ARG A 152 -10.23 15.21 -32.58
N VAL A 153 -10.23 13.92 -32.21
CA VAL A 153 -9.70 12.86 -33.07
C VAL A 153 -10.47 12.76 -34.38
N LYS A 154 -11.77 13.05 -34.37
CA LYS A 154 -12.59 13.10 -35.60
C LYS A 154 -12.25 14.29 -36.50
N ILE A 155 -11.78 15.40 -35.92
CA ILE A 155 -11.43 16.64 -36.65
C ILE A 155 -9.99 16.58 -37.17
N ASP A 156 -9.07 16.01 -36.43
CA ASP A 156 -7.66 15.88 -36.80
C ASP A 156 -7.14 14.45 -36.51
N PRO A 157 -7.16 13.56 -37.54
CA PRO A 157 -6.65 12.21 -37.41
C PRO A 157 -5.18 12.11 -37.02
N LEU A 158 -4.37 13.18 -37.20
CA LEU A 158 -2.97 13.26 -36.77
C LEU A 158 -2.84 13.29 -35.23
N PHE A 159 -3.87 13.69 -34.50
CA PHE A 159 -3.89 13.65 -33.05
C PHE A 159 -3.96 12.20 -32.50
N ALA A 160 -4.40 11.24 -33.30
CA ALA A 160 -4.51 9.83 -32.94
C ALA A 160 -3.20 9.05 -33.16
N THR A 161 -2.23 9.61 -33.87
CA THR A 161 -1.00 8.92 -34.22
C THR A 161 0.20 9.50 -33.48
N THR A 162 0.71 8.79 -32.46
CA THR A 162 2.13 8.89 -32.08
C THR A 162 3.00 8.60 -33.30
N PRO A 163 4.14 9.27 -33.48
CA PRO A 163 5.05 8.96 -34.59
C PRO A 163 5.50 7.50 -34.48
N ARG A 164 4.96 6.65 -35.36
CA ARG A 164 5.48 5.30 -35.56
C ARG A 164 6.86 5.43 -36.17
N SER A 165 7.84 4.69 -35.63
CA SER A 165 9.14 4.55 -36.27
C SER A 165 8.94 4.01 -37.68
N SER A 166 9.72 4.51 -38.62
CA SER A 166 9.61 4.32 -40.09
C SER A 166 9.86 2.88 -40.60
N THR A 167 9.69 1.85 -39.78
CA THR A 167 9.97 0.44 -40.14
C THR A 167 8.73 -0.45 -40.27
N ASP A 168 7.50 0.05 -39.99
CA ASP A 168 6.29 -0.79 -39.99
C ASP A 168 5.33 -0.55 -41.18
N ALA A 169 5.85 -0.12 -42.32
CA ALA A 169 5.04 0.26 -43.50
C ALA A 169 4.44 -0.94 -44.28
N GLU A 170 4.82 -2.18 -44.02
CA GLU A 170 4.38 -3.33 -44.85
C GLU A 170 3.36 -4.29 -44.24
N SER A 171 2.94 -4.12 -42.98
CA SER A 171 1.91 -5.01 -42.37
C SER A 171 0.50 -4.41 -42.27
N SER A 172 0.28 -3.19 -42.82
CA SER A 172 -0.99 -2.46 -42.66
C SER A 172 -2.09 -2.78 -43.69
N ALA A 173 -1.97 -3.87 -44.44
CA ALA A 173 -2.88 -4.18 -45.54
C ALA A 173 -3.98 -5.23 -45.21
N ARG A 174 -4.35 -5.46 -43.94
CA ARG A 174 -5.53 -6.27 -43.59
C ARG A 174 -6.06 -5.95 -42.20
N LEU A 175 -6.79 -4.87 -42.06
CA LEU A 175 -7.85 -4.69 -41.07
C LEU A 175 -8.61 -3.41 -41.41
N SER A 176 -9.46 -3.49 -42.40
CA SER A 176 -10.45 -2.46 -42.73
C SER A 176 -11.64 -2.61 -41.79
N ALA A 177 -11.63 -1.87 -40.69
CA ALA A 177 -12.81 -1.53 -39.92
C ALA A 177 -12.76 -0.05 -39.57
N PRO A 178 -13.86 0.67 -39.39
CA PRO A 178 -13.88 2.10 -39.17
C PRO A 178 -13.42 2.43 -37.74
N ASP A 179 -12.14 2.37 -37.46
CA ASP A 179 -11.55 2.58 -36.13
C ASP A 179 -11.05 4.01 -35.95
N SER A 180 -12.01 4.93 -35.87
CA SER A 180 -11.76 6.29 -35.34
C SER A 180 -12.14 6.44 -33.86
N GLN A 181 -12.28 5.33 -33.14
CA GLN A 181 -12.67 5.35 -31.73
C GLN A 181 -11.45 5.25 -30.82
N LEU A 182 -11.30 6.23 -29.90
CA LEU A 182 -10.27 6.19 -28.86
C LEU A 182 -10.42 4.96 -27.96
N LYS A 183 -9.33 4.25 -27.73
CA LYS A 183 -9.24 3.18 -26.74
C LYS A 183 -8.92 3.81 -25.38
N VAL A 184 -9.92 3.90 -24.56
CA VAL A 184 -9.82 4.55 -23.23
C VAL A 184 -10.08 3.55 -22.14
N ILE A 185 -9.26 3.64 -21.08
CA ILE A 185 -9.42 2.87 -19.85
C ILE A 185 -9.78 3.81 -18.72
N TYR A 186 -10.77 3.43 -17.93
CA TYR A 186 -11.02 3.94 -16.60
C TYR A 186 -10.63 2.90 -15.57
N HIS A 187 -9.64 3.20 -14.74
CA HIS A 187 -9.15 2.32 -13.69
C HIS A 187 -9.57 2.84 -12.32
N ALA A 188 -10.51 2.17 -11.69
CA ALA A 188 -11.03 2.48 -10.36
C ALA A 188 -10.25 1.73 -9.27
N ASN A 189 -9.76 2.44 -8.27
CA ASN A 189 -9.03 1.87 -7.13
C ASN A 189 -9.92 1.89 -5.89
N GLU A 190 -10.17 0.71 -5.31
CA GLU A 190 -10.99 0.46 -4.13
C GLU A 190 -12.51 0.70 -4.35
N TRP A 191 -13.31 0.15 -3.41
CA TRP A 191 -14.76 0.35 -3.37
C TRP A 191 -15.16 1.83 -3.46
N MET A 192 -14.32 2.72 -2.95
CA MET A 192 -14.51 4.17 -2.97
C MET A 192 -14.63 4.76 -4.38
N CYS A 193 -14.14 4.04 -5.41
CA CYS A 193 -14.24 4.43 -6.81
C CYS A 193 -15.20 3.54 -7.61
N GLY A 194 -15.88 2.60 -6.94
CA GLY A 194 -16.72 1.59 -7.59
C GLY A 194 -17.91 2.18 -8.33
N LEU A 195 -18.61 3.16 -7.74
CA LEU A 195 -19.77 3.81 -8.37
C LEU A 195 -19.42 4.39 -9.74
N GLY A 196 -18.27 5.05 -9.85
CA GLY A 196 -17.82 5.63 -11.12
C GLY A 196 -17.56 4.59 -12.18
N ALA A 197 -16.99 3.43 -11.80
CA ALA A 197 -16.79 2.32 -12.73
C ALA A 197 -18.12 1.75 -13.23
N LEU A 198 -19.11 1.55 -12.34
CA LEU A 198 -20.46 1.12 -12.68
C LEU A 198 -21.18 2.11 -13.59
N TYR A 199 -21.06 3.41 -13.27
CA TYR A 199 -21.65 4.47 -14.09
C TYR A 199 -21.09 4.46 -15.52
N LEU A 200 -19.77 4.50 -15.67
CA LEU A 200 -19.13 4.53 -16.98
C LEU A 200 -19.39 3.26 -17.79
N ASN A 201 -19.34 2.11 -17.17
CA ASN A 201 -19.65 0.84 -17.82
C ASN A 201 -21.05 0.83 -18.46
N LYS A 202 -22.03 1.47 -17.80
CA LYS A 202 -23.43 1.54 -18.27
C LYS A 202 -23.69 2.70 -19.23
N LYS A 203 -23.16 3.90 -18.91
CA LYS A 203 -23.50 5.15 -19.62
C LYS A 203 -22.55 5.47 -20.76
N VAL A 204 -21.29 5.04 -20.67
CA VAL A 204 -20.26 5.27 -21.69
C VAL A 204 -19.56 3.95 -22.01
N PRO A 205 -20.29 2.98 -22.63
CA PRO A 205 -19.80 1.62 -22.85
C PRO A 205 -18.54 1.53 -23.74
N GLN A 206 -18.14 2.63 -24.36
CA GLN A 206 -16.90 2.78 -25.13
C GLN A 206 -15.66 2.82 -24.24
N ILE A 207 -15.79 3.22 -22.97
CA ILE A 207 -14.70 3.24 -22.02
C ILE A 207 -14.57 1.84 -21.41
N ALA A 208 -13.39 1.25 -21.53
CA ALA A 208 -13.05 0.00 -20.85
C ALA A 208 -12.83 0.26 -19.35
N THR A 209 -13.41 -0.59 -18.51
CA THR A 209 -13.37 -0.39 -17.04
C THR A 209 -12.54 -1.45 -16.37
N ILE A 210 -11.64 -1.00 -15.46
CA ILE A 210 -10.84 -1.85 -14.57
C ILE A 210 -11.18 -1.47 -13.14
N PHE A 211 -11.31 -2.47 -12.28
CA PHE A 211 -11.47 -2.28 -10.85
C PHE A 211 -10.40 -3.06 -10.09
N THR A 212 -9.66 -2.38 -9.23
CA THR A 212 -8.71 -3.01 -8.30
C THR A 212 -9.22 -2.86 -6.87
N THR A 213 -9.54 -4.00 -6.23
CA THR A 213 -9.65 -4.01 -4.77
C THR A 213 -8.29 -4.32 -4.15
N HIS A 214 -7.80 -3.42 -3.29
CA HIS A 214 -6.50 -3.58 -2.61
C HIS A 214 -6.62 -4.41 -1.34
N ALA A 215 -7.83 -4.51 -0.80
CA ALA A 215 -8.24 -5.40 0.27
C ALA A 215 -9.76 -5.53 0.22
N THR A 216 -10.30 -6.73 0.34
CA THR A 216 -11.76 -6.86 0.41
C THR A 216 -12.28 -6.14 1.65
N SER A 217 -13.30 -5.29 1.50
CA SER A 217 -13.87 -4.52 2.60
C SER A 217 -14.37 -5.44 3.72
N ILE A 218 -15.02 -6.56 3.35
CA ILE A 218 -15.55 -7.50 4.33
C ILE A 218 -14.46 -8.40 4.93
N GLY A 219 -13.45 -8.84 4.19
CA GLY A 219 -12.31 -9.61 4.72
C GLY A 219 -11.53 -8.79 5.76
N ARG A 220 -11.25 -7.51 5.45
CA ARG A 220 -10.65 -6.58 6.41
C ARG A 220 -11.51 -6.41 7.67
N SER A 221 -12.83 -6.35 7.52
CA SER A 221 -13.76 -6.19 8.64
C SER A 221 -13.81 -7.46 9.50
N ILE A 222 -13.83 -8.67 8.91
CA ILE A 222 -13.77 -9.94 9.64
C ILE A 222 -12.48 -9.99 10.48
N ALA A 223 -11.33 -9.76 9.87
CA ALA A 223 -10.03 -9.75 10.55
C ALA A 223 -9.95 -8.66 11.64
N GLY A 224 -10.45 -7.46 11.35
CA GLY A 224 -10.47 -6.32 12.27
C GLY A 224 -11.36 -6.55 13.51
N ASN A 225 -12.43 -7.33 13.36
CA ASN A 225 -13.31 -7.75 14.45
C ASN A 225 -12.83 -9.03 15.15
N GLN A 226 -11.58 -9.43 14.94
CA GLN A 226 -10.93 -10.58 15.60
C GLN A 226 -11.61 -11.92 15.32
N LYS A 227 -12.43 -12.01 14.27
CA LYS A 227 -12.99 -13.27 13.81
C LYS A 227 -11.92 -14.03 13.01
N PRO A 228 -11.87 -15.39 13.11
CA PRO A 228 -10.99 -16.18 12.27
C PRO A 228 -11.39 -16.01 10.80
N LEU A 229 -10.43 -15.67 9.93
CA LEU A 229 -10.73 -15.40 8.53
C LEU A 229 -10.28 -16.56 7.62
N TYR A 230 -9.01 -16.93 7.69
CA TYR A 230 -8.41 -17.74 6.65
C TYR A 230 -8.71 -19.23 6.75
N ASP A 231 -8.77 -19.80 7.97
CA ASP A 231 -9.13 -21.21 8.17
C ASP A 231 -10.61 -21.50 7.90
N TYR A 232 -11.44 -20.45 7.85
CA TYR A 232 -12.88 -20.54 7.58
C TYR A 232 -13.32 -19.78 6.33
N LEU A 233 -12.39 -19.27 5.53
CA LEU A 233 -12.68 -18.42 4.37
C LEU A 233 -13.68 -19.11 3.42
N PHE A 234 -13.50 -20.40 3.15
CA PHE A 234 -14.38 -21.22 2.31
C PHE A 234 -15.81 -21.41 2.85
N ALA A 235 -16.02 -21.16 4.15
CA ALA A 235 -17.32 -21.34 4.81
C ALA A 235 -18.08 -20.02 5.01
N TYR A 236 -17.45 -18.89 4.80
CA TYR A 236 -18.10 -17.59 4.91
C TYR A 236 -18.97 -17.29 3.69
N ASN A 237 -20.13 -16.69 3.95
CA ASN A 237 -20.91 -15.99 2.96
C ASN A 237 -20.67 -14.49 3.12
N GLY A 238 -20.13 -13.81 2.09
CA GLY A 238 -19.75 -12.40 2.15
C GLY A 238 -20.93 -11.48 2.45
N ASP A 239 -22.10 -11.73 1.86
CA ASP A 239 -23.30 -10.91 2.04
C ASP A 239 -23.83 -11.05 3.49
N GLN A 240 -23.85 -12.29 4.04
CA GLN A 240 -24.22 -12.52 5.44
C GLN A 240 -23.24 -11.83 6.39
N MET A 241 -21.95 -11.98 6.16
CA MET A 241 -20.93 -11.33 7.00
C MET A 241 -21.02 -9.81 6.93
N ALA A 242 -21.37 -9.25 5.77
CA ALA A 242 -21.60 -7.83 5.63
C ALA A 242 -22.78 -7.35 6.50
N CYS A 243 -23.87 -8.14 6.55
CA CYS A 243 -24.99 -7.84 7.45
C CYS A 243 -24.57 -7.92 8.94
N GLU A 244 -23.84 -8.96 9.32
CA GLU A 244 -23.40 -9.15 10.72
C GLU A 244 -22.45 -8.03 11.19
N LEU A 245 -21.60 -7.52 10.31
CA LEU A 245 -20.57 -6.53 10.63
C LEU A 245 -20.96 -5.10 10.22
N ASN A 246 -22.20 -4.88 9.80
CA ASN A 246 -22.71 -3.59 9.35
C ASN A 246 -21.88 -3.00 8.19
N MET A 247 -21.57 -3.82 7.20
CA MET A 247 -20.75 -3.49 6.02
C MET A 247 -21.52 -3.55 4.71
N GLN A 248 -22.87 -3.66 4.75
CA GLN A 248 -23.71 -3.95 3.58
C GLN A 248 -23.44 -2.99 2.42
N SER A 249 -23.39 -1.69 2.67
CA SER A 249 -23.22 -0.70 1.61
C SER A 249 -21.84 -0.79 0.95
N LYS A 250 -20.77 -0.86 1.76
CA LYS A 250 -19.39 -0.98 1.25
C LYS A 250 -19.16 -2.31 0.52
N HIS A 251 -19.68 -3.39 1.09
CA HIS A 251 -19.56 -4.72 0.50
C HIS A 251 -20.34 -4.82 -0.82
N SER A 252 -21.59 -4.35 -0.86
CA SER A 252 -22.42 -4.47 -2.06
C SER A 252 -21.86 -3.67 -3.23
N ILE A 253 -21.35 -2.46 -3.01
CA ILE A 253 -20.73 -1.68 -4.09
C ILE A 253 -19.44 -2.32 -4.58
N GLU A 254 -18.59 -2.85 -3.68
CA GLU A 254 -17.39 -3.58 -4.04
C GLU A 254 -17.71 -4.81 -4.88
N LYS A 255 -18.64 -5.65 -4.41
CA LYS A 255 -19.10 -6.87 -5.08
C LYS A 255 -19.67 -6.56 -6.45
N GLN A 256 -20.61 -5.63 -6.56
CA GLN A 256 -21.24 -5.27 -7.81
C GLN A 256 -20.25 -4.66 -8.81
N THR A 257 -19.28 -3.87 -8.34
CA THR A 257 -18.21 -3.35 -9.19
C THR A 257 -17.37 -4.50 -9.75
N ALA A 258 -16.93 -5.42 -8.90
CA ALA A 258 -16.15 -6.59 -9.31
C ALA A 258 -16.86 -7.44 -10.39
N TRP A 259 -18.20 -7.58 -10.29
CA TRP A 259 -19.00 -8.38 -11.23
C TRP A 259 -19.24 -7.68 -12.58
N ASN A 260 -19.25 -6.37 -12.62
CA ASN A 260 -19.73 -5.61 -13.78
C ASN A 260 -18.61 -4.92 -14.59
N VAL A 261 -17.41 -4.76 -14.07
CA VAL A 261 -16.29 -4.18 -14.84
C VAL A 261 -15.74 -5.15 -15.89
N ASP A 262 -15.02 -4.60 -16.87
CA ASP A 262 -14.39 -5.39 -17.92
C ASP A 262 -13.20 -6.21 -17.42
N CYS A 263 -12.45 -5.69 -16.45
CA CYS A 263 -11.36 -6.42 -15.82
C CYS A 263 -11.36 -6.19 -14.31
N PHE A 264 -11.54 -7.26 -13.54
CA PHE A 264 -11.47 -7.24 -12.09
C PHE A 264 -10.09 -7.71 -11.61
N THR A 265 -9.46 -6.95 -10.74
CA THR A 265 -8.08 -7.17 -10.30
C THR A 265 -7.93 -7.01 -8.79
N THR A 266 -6.88 -7.60 -8.25
CA THR A 266 -6.42 -7.38 -6.87
C THR A 266 -4.90 -7.44 -6.78
N VAL A 267 -4.34 -7.21 -5.60
CA VAL A 267 -2.89 -6.99 -5.42
C VAL A 267 -2.09 -8.24 -5.07
N SER A 268 -2.74 -9.35 -4.73
CA SER A 268 -2.06 -10.58 -4.31
C SER A 268 -2.94 -11.82 -4.40
N ASP A 269 -2.31 -13.00 -4.36
CA ASP A 269 -3.04 -14.27 -4.39
C ASP A 269 -3.89 -14.48 -3.13
N ILE A 270 -3.44 -14.02 -1.95
CA ILE A 270 -4.25 -14.15 -0.72
C ILE A 270 -5.53 -13.32 -0.83
N THR A 271 -5.44 -12.09 -1.36
CA THR A 271 -6.64 -11.28 -1.59
C THR A 271 -7.49 -11.83 -2.74
N ALA A 272 -6.87 -12.46 -3.74
CA ALA A 272 -7.63 -13.14 -4.81
C ALA A 272 -8.49 -14.29 -4.26
N HIS A 273 -8.00 -15.04 -3.26
CA HIS A 273 -8.80 -16.04 -2.56
C HIS A 273 -9.97 -15.38 -1.80
N GLU A 274 -9.74 -14.27 -1.12
CA GLU A 274 -10.82 -13.51 -0.48
C GLU A 274 -11.88 -13.06 -1.50
N CYS A 275 -11.48 -12.62 -2.68
CA CYS A 275 -12.40 -12.22 -3.74
C CYS A 275 -13.30 -13.38 -4.19
N VAL A 276 -12.74 -14.58 -4.35
CA VAL A 276 -13.53 -15.77 -4.72
C VAL A 276 -14.58 -16.10 -3.66
N GLU A 277 -14.18 -16.15 -2.40
CA GLU A 277 -15.06 -16.64 -1.32
C GLU A 277 -16.01 -15.57 -0.78
N LEU A 278 -15.59 -14.29 -0.76
CA LEU A 278 -16.37 -13.22 -0.14
C LEU A 278 -17.11 -12.33 -1.14
N LEU A 279 -16.63 -12.22 -2.38
CA LEU A 279 -17.28 -11.47 -3.46
C LEU A 279 -17.93 -12.39 -4.52
N ASP A 280 -17.79 -13.71 -4.38
CA ASP A 280 -18.24 -14.71 -5.35
C ASP A 280 -17.68 -14.45 -6.77
N LYS A 281 -16.46 -13.88 -6.85
CA LYS A 281 -15.89 -13.45 -8.12
C LYS A 281 -14.37 -13.69 -8.17
N PRO A 282 -13.88 -14.57 -9.04
CA PRO A 282 -12.44 -14.66 -9.29
C PRO A 282 -11.93 -13.40 -10.00
N VAL A 283 -10.69 -13.02 -9.68
CA VAL A 283 -10.01 -11.91 -10.37
C VAL A 283 -9.53 -12.33 -11.75
N ASP A 284 -9.54 -11.40 -12.70
CA ASP A 284 -8.99 -11.63 -14.05
C ASP A 284 -7.44 -11.60 -14.03
N VAL A 285 -6.85 -10.68 -13.24
CA VAL A 285 -5.38 -10.52 -13.08
C VAL A 285 -5.03 -10.12 -11.65
N VAL A 286 -3.94 -10.68 -11.14
CA VAL A 286 -3.31 -10.19 -9.90
C VAL A 286 -2.26 -9.12 -10.27
N LEU A 287 -2.37 -7.94 -9.68
CA LEU A 287 -1.50 -6.77 -9.87
C LEU A 287 -0.62 -6.56 -8.64
N PRO A 288 0.52 -7.25 -8.50
CA PRO A 288 1.38 -7.08 -7.33
C PRO A 288 1.93 -5.65 -7.25
N ASN A 289 2.09 -5.15 -6.03
CA ASN A 289 2.57 -3.79 -5.80
C ASN A 289 4.10 -3.73 -5.92
N GLY A 290 4.56 -2.95 -6.87
CA GLY A 290 5.98 -2.76 -7.13
C GLY A 290 6.64 -1.73 -6.22
N PHE A 291 7.93 -1.57 -6.40
CA PHE A 291 8.78 -0.66 -5.67
C PHE A 291 9.58 0.26 -6.61
N ASP A 292 9.78 1.49 -6.18
CA ASP A 292 10.73 2.41 -6.83
C ASP A 292 12.01 2.47 -5.98
N ASN A 293 13.12 2.00 -6.53
CA ASN A 293 14.41 1.97 -5.83
C ASN A 293 15.25 3.23 -6.03
N SER A 294 14.72 4.26 -6.67
CA SER A 294 15.46 5.50 -6.99
C SER A 294 15.92 6.25 -5.73
N PHE A 295 15.17 6.13 -4.64
CA PHE A 295 15.47 6.77 -3.36
C PHE A 295 16.31 5.89 -2.41
N VAL A 296 16.61 4.65 -2.76
CA VAL A 296 17.52 3.81 -1.97
C VAL A 296 18.96 4.33 -2.11
N PRO A 297 19.65 4.65 -1.01
CA PRO A 297 21.02 5.15 -1.08
C PRO A 297 21.96 4.14 -1.75
N LYS A 298 22.92 4.63 -2.52
CA LYS A 298 23.86 3.77 -3.28
C LYS A 298 25.28 3.84 -2.71
N ALA A 299 26.01 2.75 -2.86
CA ALA A 299 27.45 2.65 -2.56
C ALA A 299 27.85 3.23 -1.19
N ALA A 300 28.81 4.14 -1.15
CA ALA A 300 29.33 4.75 0.08
C ALA A 300 28.28 5.53 0.88
N GLN A 301 27.28 6.14 0.21
CA GLN A 301 26.17 6.82 0.88
C GLN A 301 25.30 5.83 1.67
N PHE A 302 25.06 4.63 1.16
CA PHE A 302 24.33 3.57 1.85
C PHE A 302 25.01 3.22 3.18
N THR A 303 26.30 2.90 3.14
CA THR A 303 27.08 2.54 4.34
C THR A 303 27.12 3.68 5.35
N ARG A 304 27.33 4.92 4.87
CA ARG A 304 27.34 6.11 5.73
C ARG A 304 26.00 6.33 6.44
N LYS A 305 24.88 6.27 5.71
CA LYS A 305 23.55 6.46 6.27
C LYS A 305 23.19 5.33 7.24
N ARG A 306 23.50 4.07 6.88
CA ARG A 306 23.30 2.93 7.78
C ARG A 306 24.04 3.12 9.11
N ASN A 307 25.31 3.44 9.07
CA ASN A 307 26.12 3.62 10.27
C ASN A 307 25.64 4.80 11.12
N LEU A 308 25.15 5.87 10.47
CA LEU A 308 24.57 7.02 11.17
C LEU A 308 23.28 6.62 11.89
N ALA A 309 22.37 5.96 11.18
CA ALA A 309 21.08 5.53 11.72
C ALA A 309 21.29 4.55 12.88
N ARG A 310 22.15 3.54 12.70
CA ARG A 310 22.47 2.53 13.71
C ARG A 310 23.02 3.19 14.99
N ARG A 311 23.98 4.10 14.86
CA ARG A 311 24.54 4.85 16.01
C ARG A 311 23.47 5.66 16.73
N LYS A 312 22.57 6.32 15.98
CA LYS A 312 21.50 7.11 16.58
C LYS A 312 20.50 6.24 17.35
N MET A 313 20.14 5.07 16.79
CA MET A 313 19.27 4.10 17.44
C MET A 313 19.90 3.58 18.75
N LEU A 314 21.18 3.21 18.73
CA LEU A 314 21.92 2.80 19.93
C LEU A 314 22.03 3.94 20.95
N GLN A 315 22.31 5.17 20.50
CA GLN A 315 22.39 6.34 21.38
C GLN A 315 21.07 6.59 22.13
N VAL A 316 19.93 6.51 21.43
CA VAL A 316 18.61 6.67 22.03
C VAL A 316 18.34 5.56 23.04
N ALA A 317 18.64 4.30 22.68
CA ALA A 317 18.49 3.18 23.59
C ALA A 317 19.37 3.32 24.83
N ASN A 318 20.64 3.68 24.67
CA ASN A 318 21.58 3.86 25.79
C ASN A 318 21.13 4.97 26.75
N ALA A 319 20.66 6.09 26.21
CA ALA A 319 20.12 7.19 27.03
C ALA A 319 18.86 6.77 27.80
N LEU A 320 17.99 5.98 27.18
CA LEU A 320 16.73 5.50 27.78
C LEU A 320 16.99 4.44 28.84
N LEU A 321 17.88 3.49 28.55
CA LEU A 321 18.15 2.30 29.38
C LEU A 321 19.19 2.56 30.48
N GLY A 322 20.00 3.63 30.37
CA GLY A 322 21.14 3.84 31.28
C GLY A 322 22.16 2.69 31.17
N GLU A 323 22.37 2.18 29.98
CA GLU A 323 23.27 1.06 29.68
C GLU A 323 24.00 1.34 28.36
N GLU A 324 25.22 0.89 28.23
CA GLU A 324 25.96 0.96 26.97
C GLU A 324 25.77 -0.35 26.19
N LEU A 325 25.03 -0.26 25.09
CA LEU A 325 24.90 -1.31 24.10
C LEU A 325 25.98 -1.11 23.02
N ASP A 326 26.70 -2.16 22.69
CA ASP A 326 27.81 -2.15 21.74
C ASP A 326 27.36 -2.30 20.29
N ASP A 327 28.30 -2.13 19.36
CA ASP A 327 28.06 -2.30 17.93
C ASP A 327 27.72 -3.74 17.52
N GLU A 328 28.00 -4.73 18.36
CA GLU A 328 27.63 -6.12 18.16
C GLU A 328 26.16 -6.41 18.50
N THR A 329 25.49 -5.48 19.17
CA THR A 329 24.06 -5.61 19.49
C THR A 329 23.24 -5.72 18.21
N LEU A 330 22.41 -6.75 18.12
CA LEU A 330 21.52 -6.99 16.99
C LEU A 330 20.32 -6.04 17.07
N ILE A 331 20.14 -5.18 16.08
CA ILE A 331 18.99 -4.28 16.01
C ILE A 331 17.93 -4.90 15.14
N VAL A 332 16.74 -5.13 15.72
CA VAL A 332 15.57 -5.67 15.02
C VAL A 332 14.38 -4.73 15.17
N SER A 333 13.46 -4.71 14.21
CA SER A 333 12.24 -3.92 14.35
C SER A 333 11.04 -4.55 13.68
N THR A 334 9.86 -4.17 14.17
CA THR A 334 8.60 -4.24 13.44
C THR A 334 8.08 -2.84 13.19
N SER A 335 7.38 -2.62 12.07
CA SER A 335 6.82 -1.32 11.71
C SER A 335 5.54 -1.45 10.88
N GLY A 336 4.76 -0.38 10.84
CA GLY A 336 3.51 -0.30 10.10
C GLY A 336 2.44 0.51 10.82
N ARG A 337 1.19 0.33 10.44
CA ARG A 337 0.04 0.90 11.17
C ARG A 337 -0.17 0.20 12.50
N TYR A 338 -0.70 0.91 13.48
CA TYR A 338 -0.99 0.33 14.79
C TYR A 338 -2.24 -0.56 14.76
N GLU A 339 -2.18 -1.65 14.02
CA GLU A 339 -3.16 -2.72 14.00
C GLU A 339 -2.59 -3.92 14.77
N PHE A 340 -2.79 -3.92 16.07
CA PHE A 340 -2.07 -4.77 17.04
C PHE A 340 -2.02 -6.24 16.65
N ARG A 341 -3.17 -6.85 16.28
CA ARG A 341 -3.25 -8.24 15.82
C ARG A 341 -2.94 -8.38 14.32
N ASN A 342 -3.55 -7.55 13.48
CA ASN A 342 -3.44 -7.71 12.03
C ASN A 342 -2.02 -7.53 11.51
N LYS A 343 -1.24 -6.64 12.11
CA LYS A 343 0.20 -6.46 11.81
C LYS A 343 1.11 -7.39 12.60
N GLY A 344 0.56 -8.24 13.50
CA GLY A 344 1.31 -9.20 14.30
C GLY A 344 2.21 -8.55 15.35
N ILE A 345 1.85 -7.35 15.82
CA ILE A 345 2.62 -6.68 16.89
C ILE A 345 2.57 -7.51 18.17
N ASP A 346 1.44 -8.14 18.46
CA ASP A 346 1.26 -9.10 19.55
C ASP A 346 2.22 -10.28 19.46
N VAL A 347 2.31 -10.91 18.30
CA VAL A 347 3.22 -12.03 18.04
C VAL A 347 4.69 -11.59 18.13
N PHE A 348 5.01 -10.37 17.67
CA PHE A 348 6.35 -9.81 17.81
C PHE A 348 6.74 -9.66 19.29
N VAL A 349 5.87 -9.08 20.12
CA VAL A 349 6.12 -8.91 21.57
C VAL A 349 6.28 -10.28 22.24
N GLU A 350 5.41 -11.25 21.92
CA GLU A 350 5.52 -12.62 22.43
C GLU A 350 6.84 -13.29 22.03
N ALA A 351 7.25 -13.15 20.77
CA ALA A 351 8.51 -13.68 20.31
C ALA A 351 9.71 -13.08 21.05
N MET A 352 9.71 -11.76 21.30
CA MET A 352 10.74 -11.08 22.08
C MET A 352 10.75 -11.55 23.54
N ASN A 353 9.58 -11.79 24.14
CA ASN A 353 9.45 -12.38 25.47
C ASN A 353 10.05 -13.79 25.54
N ARG A 354 9.83 -14.64 24.54
CA ARG A 354 10.43 -15.96 24.45
C ARG A 354 11.94 -15.89 24.23
N LEU A 355 12.39 -14.99 23.36
CA LEU A 355 13.79 -14.74 23.08
C LEU A 355 14.55 -14.25 24.32
N LEU A 356 13.93 -13.43 25.18
CA LEU A 356 14.51 -12.99 26.45
C LEU A 356 14.89 -14.17 27.36
N ARG A 357 14.19 -15.29 27.25
CA ARG A 357 14.43 -16.51 28.03
C ARG A 357 15.32 -17.55 27.31
N ASP A 358 15.72 -17.24 26.07
CA ASP A 358 16.55 -18.14 25.26
C ASP A 358 18.01 -18.10 25.75
N ARG A 359 18.50 -19.27 26.20
CA ARG A 359 19.89 -19.43 26.68
C ARG A 359 20.90 -19.48 25.52
N ASP A 360 20.46 -19.84 24.33
CA ASP A 360 21.28 -19.99 23.15
C ASP A 360 21.54 -18.66 22.42
N LEU A 361 20.82 -17.62 22.79
CA LEU A 361 21.02 -16.27 22.23
C LEU A 361 22.45 -15.78 22.47
N LYS A 362 23.19 -15.54 21.38
CA LYS A 362 24.62 -15.18 21.44
C LYS A 362 24.87 -13.69 21.59
N ARG A 363 24.05 -12.85 20.95
CA ARG A 363 24.19 -11.40 20.94
C ARG A 363 23.05 -10.73 21.70
N LYS A 364 23.29 -9.56 22.28
CA LYS A 364 22.19 -8.73 22.76
C LYS A 364 21.30 -8.33 21.60
N VAL A 365 20.01 -8.18 21.86
CA VAL A 365 19.00 -7.78 20.89
C VAL A 365 18.34 -6.50 21.36
N LEU A 366 18.35 -5.49 20.51
CA LEU A 366 17.60 -4.24 20.66
C LEU A 366 16.44 -4.26 19.68
N ALA A 367 15.23 -4.44 20.18
CA ALA A 367 14.03 -4.54 19.40
C ALA A 367 13.21 -3.24 19.44
N PHE A 368 12.90 -2.68 18.28
CA PHE A 368 12.04 -1.51 18.16
C PHE A 368 10.65 -1.87 17.63
N ILE A 369 9.63 -1.35 18.27
CA ILE A 369 8.25 -1.36 17.75
C ILE A 369 7.96 0.03 17.21
N VAL A 370 7.96 0.18 15.89
CA VAL A 370 7.87 1.45 15.17
C VAL A 370 6.47 1.58 14.56
N VAL A 371 5.50 1.94 15.38
CA VAL A 371 4.10 2.09 14.94
C VAL A 371 3.50 3.35 15.55
N PRO A 372 2.87 4.24 14.78
CA PRO A 372 2.29 5.47 15.32
C PRO A 372 1.09 5.14 16.20
N GLY A 373 1.26 5.37 17.50
CA GLY A 373 0.22 5.26 18.51
C GLY A 373 -0.54 6.58 18.73
N TRP A 374 -1.35 6.62 19.78
CA TRP A 374 -1.94 7.89 20.22
C TRP A 374 -0.89 8.72 20.98
N VAL A 375 0.07 9.21 20.19
CA VAL A 375 1.29 9.86 20.68
C VAL A 375 0.98 11.26 21.22
N GLY A 376 1.59 11.55 22.38
CA GLY A 376 1.72 12.89 22.94
C GLY A 376 3.09 13.51 22.61
N GLU A 377 3.69 14.17 23.60
CA GLU A 377 4.97 14.86 23.43
C GLU A 377 6.17 13.91 23.50
N PRO A 378 7.28 14.21 22.79
CA PRO A 378 8.55 13.54 23.01
C PRO A 378 9.00 13.74 24.46
N ARG A 379 9.66 12.73 25.02
CA ARG A 379 10.08 12.74 26.44
C ARG A 379 11.20 13.76 26.69
N LYS A 380 10.94 14.76 27.49
CA LYS A 380 11.91 15.81 27.86
C LYS A 380 13.12 15.24 28.60
N ASP A 381 12.89 14.30 29.54
CA ASP A 381 13.97 13.63 30.28
C ASP A 381 14.92 12.86 29.37
N LEU A 382 14.38 12.22 28.32
CA LEU A 382 15.19 11.56 27.29
C LEU A 382 15.92 12.57 26.40
N GLN A 383 15.27 13.67 26.01
CA GLN A 383 15.91 14.75 25.23
C GLN A 383 17.09 15.38 26.02
N GLU A 384 16.92 15.62 27.31
CA GLU A 384 17.97 16.14 28.20
C GLU A 384 19.18 15.20 28.25
N ARG A 385 18.95 13.88 28.38
CA ARG A 385 20.03 12.88 28.31
C ARG A 385 20.73 12.85 26.95
N LEU A 386 19.98 12.93 25.88
CA LEU A 386 20.52 12.92 24.50
C LEU A 386 21.35 14.21 24.21
N ALA A 387 21.03 15.32 24.85
CA ALA A 387 21.77 16.56 24.73
C ALA A 387 23.02 16.62 25.65
N SER A 388 23.05 15.83 26.73
CA SER A 388 24.19 15.72 27.63
C SER A 388 25.35 14.93 27.01
N LYS A 389 26.55 15.20 27.48
CA LYS A 389 27.77 14.41 27.21
C LYS A 389 28.02 13.35 28.27
N ASP A 390 27.17 13.27 29.29
CA ASP A 390 27.33 12.35 30.40
C ASP A 390 26.96 10.93 30.01
N THR A 391 27.59 9.96 30.66
CA THR A 391 27.21 8.56 30.59
C THR A 391 26.24 8.25 31.72
N PHE A 392 25.07 7.72 31.38
CA PHE A 392 24.05 7.36 32.34
C PHE A 392 24.11 5.86 32.65
N THR A 393 24.03 5.53 33.95
CA THR A 393 24.11 4.14 34.44
C THR A 393 22.78 3.61 34.99
N THR A 394 21.76 4.48 35.03
CA THR A 394 20.40 4.12 35.50
C THR A 394 19.39 4.35 34.39
N PRO A 395 18.41 3.47 34.22
CA PRO A 395 17.34 3.66 33.25
C PRO A 395 16.49 4.88 33.62
N LEU A 396 15.82 5.46 32.62
CA LEU A 396 14.71 6.37 32.86
C LEU A 396 13.50 5.60 33.41
N GLU A 397 12.60 6.31 34.05
CA GLU A 397 11.29 5.76 34.40
C GLU A 397 10.57 5.33 33.11
N VAL A 398 9.94 4.17 33.12
CA VAL A 398 9.30 3.54 31.93
C VAL A 398 10.28 3.48 30.74
N PRO A 399 11.35 2.65 30.82
CA PRO A 399 12.38 2.58 29.78
C PRO A 399 11.93 1.83 28.52
N GLN A 400 10.63 1.63 28.34
CA GLN A 400 10.03 0.94 27.21
C GLN A 400 9.54 1.89 26.11
N VAL A 401 9.47 3.22 26.35
CA VAL A 401 8.83 4.15 25.42
C VAL A 401 9.63 5.43 25.24
N THR A 402 9.66 5.93 24.00
CA THR A 402 10.39 7.16 23.62
C THR A 402 9.55 8.44 23.70
N HIS A 403 8.25 8.32 23.58
CA HIS A 403 7.28 9.41 23.63
C HIS A 403 6.16 9.05 24.58
N TRP A 404 5.61 10.04 25.27
CA TRP A 404 4.43 9.83 26.08
C TRP A 404 3.21 9.57 25.18
N LEU A 405 2.33 8.65 25.60
CA LEU A 405 1.06 8.39 24.96
C LEU A 405 -0.07 9.03 25.79
N HIS A 406 -1.13 9.49 25.11
CA HIS A 406 -2.33 9.95 25.81
C HIS A 406 -3.04 8.82 26.56
N ASN A 407 -2.80 7.58 26.19
CA ASN A 407 -3.42 6.37 26.76
C ASN A 407 -2.40 5.40 27.40
N MET A 408 -1.35 5.91 28.06
CA MET A 408 -0.26 5.10 28.65
C MET A 408 -0.75 3.86 29.43
N GLY A 409 -1.83 3.96 30.17
CA GLY A 409 -2.38 2.87 30.99
C GLY A 409 -3.22 1.84 30.21
N HIS A 410 -3.54 2.13 28.93
CA HIS A 410 -4.45 1.31 28.11
C HIS A 410 -3.86 0.94 26.75
N ASP A 411 -2.59 1.28 26.50
CA ASP A 411 -1.92 0.92 25.26
C ASP A 411 -1.61 -0.58 25.22
N ASN A 412 -1.95 -1.23 24.09
CA ASN A 412 -1.83 -2.68 23.96
C ASN A 412 -0.38 -3.16 24.03
N VAL A 413 0.56 -2.43 23.42
CA VAL A 413 1.99 -2.79 23.42
C VAL A 413 2.53 -2.71 24.85
N LEU A 414 2.33 -1.58 25.54
CA LEU A 414 2.82 -1.37 26.90
C LEU A 414 2.18 -2.34 27.89
N ASN A 415 0.87 -2.61 27.77
CA ASN A 415 0.18 -3.56 28.61
C ASN A 415 0.68 -5.00 28.41
N MET A 416 0.95 -5.41 27.17
CA MET A 416 1.49 -6.73 26.88
C MET A 416 2.94 -6.87 27.39
N MET A 417 3.78 -5.85 27.22
CA MET A 417 5.13 -5.84 27.79
C MET A 417 5.09 -5.95 29.32
N LYS A 418 4.18 -5.20 29.96
CA LYS A 418 3.96 -5.28 31.42
C LYS A 418 3.48 -6.65 31.85
N PHE A 419 2.55 -7.26 31.11
CA PHE A 419 2.05 -8.61 31.40
C PHE A 419 3.17 -9.67 31.36
N TYR A 420 4.13 -9.53 30.45
CA TYR A 420 5.27 -10.43 30.34
C TYR A 420 6.47 -10.03 31.21
N ASP A 421 6.35 -9.06 32.08
CA ASP A 421 7.43 -8.57 32.95
C ASP A 421 8.68 -8.07 32.17
N MET A 422 8.45 -7.49 30.99
CA MET A 422 9.50 -6.99 30.09
C MET A 422 9.84 -5.53 30.48
N HIS A 423 10.78 -5.38 31.41
CA HIS A 423 11.16 -4.07 31.99
C HIS A 423 12.49 -3.53 31.46
N ASN A 424 13.09 -4.17 30.48
CA ASN A 424 14.42 -3.80 29.95
C ASN A 424 15.50 -3.71 31.05
N ARG A 425 15.50 -4.68 32.00
CA ARG A 425 16.50 -4.73 33.06
C ARG A 425 17.89 -4.87 32.48
N ARG A 426 18.92 -4.41 33.20
CA ARG A 426 20.30 -4.44 32.74
C ARG A 426 20.80 -5.84 32.35
N GLU A 427 20.37 -6.85 33.08
CA GLU A 427 20.69 -8.27 32.83
C GLU A 427 19.96 -8.87 31.61
N ASP A 428 18.89 -8.23 31.15
CA ASP A 428 18.11 -8.73 30.03
C ASP A 428 18.92 -8.63 28.73
N LYS A 429 19.07 -9.74 27.99
CA LYS A 429 19.72 -9.76 26.68
C LYS A 429 18.86 -9.14 25.57
N VAL A 430 17.56 -9.06 25.78
CA VAL A 430 16.59 -8.48 24.82
C VAL A 430 16.01 -7.22 25.43
N LYS A 431 16.16 -6.10 24.73
CA LYS A 431 15.58 -4.81 25.08
C LYS A 431 14.50 -4.48 24.06
N VAL A 432 13.31 -4.10 24.52
CA VAL A 432 12.21 -3.73 23.64
C VAL A 432 11.82 -2.28 23.88
N ILE A 433 11.86 -1.47 22.84
CA ILE A 433 11.55 -0.04 22.89
C ILE A 433 10.41 0.25 21.91
N PHE A 434 9.34 0.82 22.44
CA PHE A 434 8.22 1.31 21.64
C PHE A 434 8.47 2.76 21.21
N LEU A 435 8.44 2.98 19.92
CA LEU A 435 8.61 4.27 19.24
C LEU A 435 7.27 4.63 18.57
N PRO A 436 6.35 5.31 19.32
CA PRO A 436 4.96 5.45 18.92
C PRO A 436 4.66 6.67 18.04
N CYS A 437 5.60 7.14 17.25
CA CYS A 437 5.45 8.34 16.42
C CYS A 437 5.68 8.08 14.94
N TYR A 438 5.23 8.99 14.09
CA TYR A 438 5.64 9.04 12.70
C TYR A 438 7.11 9.49 12.59
N LEU A 439 7.84 8.82 11.71
CA LEU A 439 9.26 9.12 11.47
C LEU A 439 9.40 9.99 10.22
N ASP A 440 9.27 11.28 10.41
CA ASP A 440 9.43 12.31 9.38
C ASP A 440 10.80 13.02 9.41
N GLY A 441 11.65 12.63 10.35
CA GLY A 441 12.96 13.27 10.63
C GLY A 441 12.90 14.37 11.68
N GLN A 442 11.74 14.66 12.29
CA GLN A 442 11.52 15.74 13.26
C GLN A 442 10.73 15.27 14.50
N ASP A 443 10.79 13.97 14.81
CA ASP A 443 10.06 13.37 15.94
C ASP A 443 10.52 13.85 17.33
N GLY A 444 11.62 14.57 17.42
CA GLY A 444 12.17 15.12 18.66
C GLY A 444 13.04 14.16 19.47
N ILE A 445 13.19 12.91 19.09
CA ILE A 445 14.02 11.89 19.75
C ILE A 445 15.03 11.29 18.77
N LEU A 446 14.59 10.48 17.82
CA LEU A 446 15.46 9.90 16.78
C LEU A 446 15.86 10.93 15.74
N ASN A 447 14.92 11.73 15.30
CA ASN A 447 15.06 12.68 14.20
C ASN A 447 15.63 12.01 12.93
N LEU A 448 15.16 10.81 12.65
CA LEU A 448 15.44 10.01 11.46
C LEU A 448 14.17 9.79 10.66
N THR A 449 14.30 9.68 9.35
CA THR A 449 13.18 9.25 8.52
C THR A 449 12.92 7.76 8.72
N TYR A 450 11.71 7.31 8.37
CA TYR A 450 11.35 5.89 8.41
C TYR A 450 12.38 5.00 7.68
N TYR A 451 12.79 5.39 6.48
CA TYR A 451 13.77 4.64 5.71
C TYR A 451 15.18 4.65 6.31
N ASP A 452 15.57 5.71 7.00
CA ASP A 452 16.83 5.71 7.74
C ASP A 452 16.79 4.71 8.91
N VAL A 453 15.65 4.61 9.61
CA VAL A 453 15.46 3.60 10.67
C VAL A 453 15.47 2.19 10.10
N VAL A 454 14.75 1.92 9.00
CA VAL A 454 14.80 0.62 8.32
C VAL A 454 16.24 0.25 7.97
N LEU A 455 16.98 1.18 7.38
CA LEU A 455 18.38 1.00 6.98
C LEU A 455 19.30 0.65 8.16
N GLY A 456 19.02 1.15 9.36
CA GLY A 456 19.77 0.91 10.60
C GLY A 456 19.62 -0.52 11.16
N ASN A 457 18.57 -1.24 10.77
CA ASN A 457 18.30 -2.58 11.30
C ASN A 457 19.23 -3.66 10.73
N ASP A 458 19.36 -4.74 11.48
CA ASP A 458 19.98 -5.99 11.04
C ASP A 458 18.93 -6.94 10.47
N LEU A 459 17.73 -6.95 11.04
CA LEU A 459 16.62 -7.80 10.66
C LEU A 459 15.29 -7.05 10.94
N CYS A 460 14.35 -7.10 10.02
CA CYS A 460 12.99 -6.63 10.22
C CYS A 460 12.01 -7.80 10.36
N ILE A 461 10.96 -7.64 11.17
CA ILE A 461 10.05 -8.73 11.52
C ILE A 461 8.62 -8.24 11.36
N TYR A 462 7.88 -8.80 10.40
CA TYR A 462 6.52 -8.41 10.02
C TYR A 462 5.58 -9.62 10.06
N PRO A 463 5.20 -10.12 11.24
CA PRO A 463 4.44 -11.36 11.37
C PRO A 463 2.94 -11.11 11.17
N SER A 464 2.57 -10.44 10.09
CA SER A 464 1.20 -10.01 9.82
C SER A 464 0.23 -11.19 9.69
N TYR A 465 -0.96 -11.00 10.26
CA TYR A 465 -2.11 -11.88 10.09
C TYR A 465 -2.98 -11.42 8.90
N TYR A 466 -3.18 -10.11 8.74
CA TYR A 466 -3.92 -9.54 7.62
C TYR A 466 -3.06 -8.50 6.89
N GLU A 467 -2.56 -8.87 5.72
CA GLU A 467 -1.67 -8.03 4.92
C GLU A 467 -1.88 -8.31 3.42
N PRO A 468 -2.74 -7.58 2.72
CA PRO A 468 -3.03 -7.83 1.31
C PRO A 468 -1.79 -7.88 0.42
N TRP A 469 -0.83 -6.99 0.63
CA TRP A 469 0.47 -7.05 -0.04
C TRP A 469 1.62 -7.12 0.95
N GLY A 470 1.95 -6.04 1.62
CA GLY A 470 3.07 -5.91 2.55
C GLY A 470 4.21 -5.07 1.97
N TYR A 471 4.04 -3.74 2.01
CA TYR A 471 5.11 -2.83 1.64
C TYR A 471 6.28 -2.89 2.61
N THR A 472 6.04 -3.02 3.90
CA THR A 472 7.09 -3.02 4.91
C THR A 472 8.14 -4.11 4.72
N PRO A 473 7.82 -5.40 4.43
CA PRO A 473 8.84 -6.38 4.09
C PRO A 473 9.52 -6.11 2.74
N LEU A 474 8.78 -5.60 1.73
CA LEU A 474 9.36 -5.21 0.45
C LEU A 474 10.37 -4.07 0.60
N GLU A 475 10.03 -3.05 1.39
CA GLU A 475 10.91 -1.92 1.71
C GLU A 475 12.16 -2.40 2.46
N ALA A 476 12.01 -3.28 3.45
CA ALA A 476 13.16 -3.84 4.17
C ALA A 476 14.16 -4.50 3.21
N VAL A 477 13.71 -5.39 2.32
CA VAL A 477 14.61 -6.07 1.37
C VAL A 477 15.19 -5.10 0.33
N ALA A 478 14.45 -4.06 -0.08
CA ALA A 478 14.95 -3.01 -0.96
C ALA A 478 16.09 -2.20 -0.32
N PHE A 479 16.02 -2.00 1.00
CA PHE A 479 17.09 -1.41 1.81
C PHE A 479 18.13 -2.44 2.27
N LYS A 480 18.16 -3.62 1.67
CA LYS A 480 19.10 -4.71 1.95
C LYS A 480 19.04 -5.19 3.40
N VAL A 481 17.88 -5.13 4.01
CA VAL A 481 17.65 -5.66 5.35
C VAL A 481 16.84 -6.94 5.22
N PRO A 482 17.39 -8.09 5.63
CA PRO A 482 16.63 -9.34 5.65
C PRO A 482 15.39 -9.19 6.52
N CYS A 483 14.33 -9.92 6.20
CA CYS A 483 13.11 -9.82 6.97
C CYS A 483 12.42 -11.18 7.22
N ILE A 484 11.56 -11.18 8.22
CA ILE A 484 10.61 -12.24 8.52
C ILE A 484 9.22 -11.72 8.15
N THR A 485 8.46 -12.49 7.40
CA THR A 485 7.06 -12.22 7.05
C THR A 485 6.24 -13.50 7.11
N THR A 486 4.99 -13.46 6.74
CA THR A 486 4.10 -14.63 6.72
C THR A 486 3.54 -14.91 5.33
N ASP A 487 3.00 -16.09 5.12
CA ASP A 487 2.28 -16.46 3.90
C ASP A 487 0.83 -15.90 3.86
N LEU A 488 0.36 -15.24 4.93
CA LEU A 488 -0.85 -14.40 4.93
C LEU A 488 -0.56 -12.96 4.45
N ALA A 489 0.69 -12.63 4.15
CA ALA A 489 1.06 -11.41 3.44
C ALA A 489 1.29 -11.72 1.96
N GLY A 490 0.71 -10.90 1.06
CA GLY A 490 0.87 -11.08 -0.38
C GLY A 490 2.32 -11.11 -0.83
N PHE A 491 3.18 -10.26 -0.25
CA PHE A 491 4.62 -10.27 -0.50
C PHE A 491 5.28 -11.60 -0.09
N GLY A 492 4.88 -12.19 1.04
CA GLY A 492 5.41 -13.48 1.49
C GLY A 492 5.08 -14.61 0.51
N LEU A 493 3.82 -14.70 0.07
CA LEU A 493 3.42 -15.67 -0.96
C LEU A 493 4.17 -15.46 -2.28
N TRP A 494 4.32 -14.20 -2.70
CA TRP A 494 5.08 -13.87 -3.91
C TRP A 494 6.56 -14.26 -3.77
N ALA A 495 7.18 -14.02 -2.61
CA ALA A 495 8.55 -14.41 -2.35
C ALA A 495 8.74 -15.94 -2.44
N ASN A 496 7.84 -16.73 -1.84
CA ASN A 496 7.83 -18.19 -1.96
C ASN A 496 7.73 -18.65 -3.41
N LYS A 497 6.88 -18.04 -4.22
CA LYS A 497 6.79 -18.32 -5.66
C LYS A 497 8.10 -18.03 -6.40
N VAL A 498 8.77 -16.94 -6.07
CA VAL A 498 10.06 -16.57 -6.68
C VAL A 498 11.17 -17.52 -6.29
N PHE A 499 11.17 -18.01 -5.05
CA PHE A 499 12.15 -18.99 -4.56
C PHE A 499 11.86 -20.41 -5.05
N GLY A 500 10.59 -20.76 -5.27
CA GLY A 500 10.14 -22.13 -5.55
C GLY A 500 10.07 -23.02 -4.30
N HIS A 501 10.17 -22.44 -3.12
CA HIS A 501 10.07 -23.06 -1.79
C HIS A 501 9.68 -22.01 -0.75
N ASP A 502 9.34 -22.44 0.47
CA ASP A 502 9.13 -21.53 1.59
C ASP A 502 10.43 -20.81 1.95
N GLY A 503 10.39 -19.48 1.91
CA GLY A 503 11.57 -18.63 2.09
C GLY A 503 12.23 -18.84 3.46
N GLU A 504 13.57 -18.94 3.46
CA GLU A 504 14.39 -19.02 4.66
C GLU A 504 15.18 -17.73 4.86
N ILE A 505 15.60 -17.45 6.12
CA ILE A 505 16.35 -16.22 6.39
C ILE A 505 17.66 -16.14 5.60
N THR A 506 18.23 -17.29 5.26
CA THR A 506 19.40 -17.40 4.37
C THR A 506 19.10 -17.04 2.91
N ASP A 507 17.82 -16.90 2.53
CA ASP A 507 17.38 -16.37 1.23
C ASP A 507 17.12 -14.85 1.28
N GLY A 508 17.27 -14.25 2.45
CA GLY A 508 17.02 -12.85 2.72
C GLY A 508 15.59 -12.57 3.21
N VAL A 509 14.69 -13.53 3.10
CA VAL A 509 13.30 -13.43 3.61
C VAL A 509 12.89 -14.79 4.17
N LYS A 510 12.59 -14.82 5.47
CA LYS A 510 11.90 -15.95 6.10
C LYS A 510 10.39 -15.75 5.94
N VAL A 511 9.72 -16.71 5.31
CA VAL A 511 8.26 -16.72 5.20
C VAL A 511 7.71 -17.78 6.13
N ILE A 512 6.92 -17.37 7.12
CA ILE A 512 6.33 -18.25 8.12
C ILE A 512 4.91 -18.62 7.69
N HIS A 513 4.59 -19.90 7.74
CA HIS A 513 3.21 -20.36 7.61
C HIS A 513 2.38 -19.87 8.81
N ARG A 514 1.32 -19.09 8.55
CA ARG A 514 0.44 -18.56 9.58
C ARG A 514 -1.00 -18.96 9.32
N THR A 515 -1.71 -19.36 10.41
CA THR A 515 -3.13 -19.68 10.42
C THR A 515 -3.85 -18.89 11.50
N ASP A 516 -5.16 -19.05 11.61
CA ASP A 516 -5.95 -18.43 12.69
C ASP A 516 -5.53 -18.94 14.09
N TYR A 517 -4.90 -20.11 14.20
CA TYR A 517 -4.68 -20.82 15.47
C TYR A 517 -3.24 -21.12 15.83
N ASN A 518 -2.26 -20.88 14.94
CA ASN A 518 -0.86 -21.22 15.21
C ASN A 518 -0.02 -20.07 15.78
N TYR A 519 -0.65 -19.14 16.48
CA TYR A 519 -0.01 -17.98 17.12
C TYR A 519 1.28 -18.34 17.88
N SER A 520 1.18 -19.35 18.74
CA SER A 520 2.31 -19.80 19.57
C SER A 520 3.49 -20.34 18.74
N GLU A 521 3.18 -21.12 17.71
CA GLU A 521 4.18 -21.67 16.78
C GLU A 521 4.89 -20.55 16.01
N VAL A 522 4.14 -19.58 15.52
CA VAL A 522 4.72 -18.41 14.82
C VAL A 522 5.69 -17.65 15.73
N ALA A 523 5.32 -17.42 17.00
CA ALA A 523 6.18 -16.77 17.96
C ALA A 523 7.49 -17.57 18.22
N ASP A 524 7.41 -18.89 18.29
CA ASP A 524 8.59 -19.77 18.43
C ASP A 524 9.48 -19.72 17.19
N ILE A 525 8.91 -19.77 15.99
CA ILE A 525 9.68 -19.68 14.73
C ILE A 525 10.41 -18.34 14.63
N ILE A 526 9.75 -17.23 15.02
CA ILE A 526 10.41 -15.91 15.06
C ILE A 526 11.57 -15.94 16.05
N LYS A 527 11.33 -16.41 17.28
CA LYS A 527 12.35 -16.54 18.33
C LYS A 527 13.54 -17.37 17.82
N ASP A 528 13.31 -18.55 17.26
CA ASP A 528 14.34 -19.44 16.75
C ASP A 528 15.12 -18.81 15.58
N THR A 529 14.42 -18.12 14.68
CA THR A 529 15.05 -17.41 13.55
C THR A 529 15.96 -16.28 14.01
N VAL A 530 15.53 -15.47 14.99
CA VAL A 530 16.37 -14.38 15.55
C VAL A 530 17.56 -14.95 16.32
N SER A 531 17.35 -16.01 17.11
CA SER A 531 18.42 -16.70 17.83
C SER A 531 19.46 -17.25 16.85
N TYR A 532 19.03 -17.96 15.80
CA TYR A 532 19.90 -18.43 14.73
C TYR A 532 20.66 -17.29 14.04
N TYR A 533 19.95 -16.20 13.68
CA TYR A 533 20.56 -15.03 13.03
C TYR A 533 21.64 -14.37 13.91
N SER A 534 21.46 -14.41 15.24
CA SER A 534 22.44 -13.91 16.22
C SER A 534 23.76 -14.71 16.21
N CYS A 535 23.75 -15.93 15.70
CA CYS A 535 24.93 -16.80 15.61
C CYS A 535 25.69 -16.64 14.29
N LEU A 536 25.11 -15.97 13.28
CA LEU A 536 25.70 -15.82 11.96
C LEU A 536 26.95 -14.94 12.00
N THR A 537 27.94 -15.32 11.21
CA THR A 537 29.12 -14.50 10.92
C THR A 537 28.74 -13.31 10.04
N GLN A 538 29.57 -12.26 10.05
CA GLN A 538 29.33 -11.08 9.19
C GLN A 538 29.23 -11.45 7.71
N LYS A 539 30.03 -12.43 7.25
CA LYS A 539 29.99 -12.93 5.87
C LYS A 539 28.63 -13.56 5.51
N GLU A 540 28.04 -14.31 6.43
CA GLU A 540 26.71 -14.94 6.25
C GLU A 540 25.61 -13.88 6.28
N ILE A 541 25.69 -12.91 7.19
CA ILE A 541 24.78 -11.75 7.24
C ILE A 541 24.84 -10.98 5.92
N ASP A 542 26.03 -10.68 5.40
CA ASP A 542 26.20 -9.99 4.13
C ASP A 542 25.62 -10.80 2.95
N ALA A 543 25.71 -12.13 2.99
CA ALA A 543 25.08 -13.00 2.00
C ALA A 543 23.55 -12.92 2.06
N CYS A 544 22.95 -12.94 3.26
CA CYS A 544 21.50 -12.74 3.44
C CYS A 544 21.05 -11.37 2.89
N ARG A 545 21.79 -10.30 3.21
CA ARG A 545 21.52 -8.94 2.72
C ARG A 545 21.59 -8.82 1.20
N LYS A 546 22.56 -9.51 0.59
CA LYS A 546 22.71 -9.55 -0.87
C LYS A 546 21.53 -10.26 -1.54
N LYS A 547 21.04 -11.34 -0.95
CA LYS A 547 19.86 -12.06 -1.47
C LYS A 547 18.58 -11.24 -1.31
N ALA A 548 18.41 -10.56 -0.18
CA ALA A 548 17.31 -9.62 0.02
C ALA A 548 17.29 -8.52 -1.06
N ASP A 549 18.43 -7.87 -1.33
CA ASP A 549 18.58 -6.89 -2.42
C ASP A 549 18.25 -7.49 -3.80
N ALA A 550 18.67 -8.72 -4.06
CA ALA A 550 18.39 -9.40 -5.33
C ALA A 550 16.90 -9.72 -5.50
N LEU A 551 16.19 -10.10 -4.42
CA LEU A 551 14.75 -10.31 -4.44
C LEU A 551 14.00 -9.02 -4.73
N SER A 552 14.37 -7.92 -4.05
CA SER A 552 13.69 -6.62 -4.23
C SER A 552 13.72 -6.12 -5.67
N LYS A 553 14.79 -6.42 -6.42
CA LYS A 553 14.92 -6.04 -7.83
C LYS A 553 13.91 -6.72 -8.75
N LYS A 554 13.38 -7.89 -8.35
CA LYS A 554 12.32 -8.59 -9.07
C LYS A 554 10.93 -8.01 -8.79
N ALA A 555 10.82 -7.14 -7.79
CA ALA A 555 9.59 -6.45 -7.41
C ALA A 555 9.59 -4.96 -7.82
N LEU A 556 10.45 -4.54 -8.74
CA LEU A 556 10.43 -3.18 -9.27
C LEU A 556 9.18 -2.96 -10.15
N TRP A 557 8.71 -1.72 -10.22
CA TRP A 557 7.60 -1.39 -11.12
C TRP A 557 7.90 -1.74 -12.58
N SER A 558 9.14 -1.61 -13.05
CA SER A 558 9.56 -2.07 -14.38
C SER A 558 9.32 -3.56 -14.62
N GLU A 559 9.31 -4.38 -13.56
CA GLU A 559 9.03 -5.82 -13.65
C GLU A 559 7.53 -6.13 -13.54
N PHE A 560 6.79 -5.36 -12.73
CA PHE A 560 5.39 -5.64 -12.44
C PHE A 560 4.41 -4.93 -13.39
N ILE A 561 4.85 -3.91 -14.11
CA ILE A 561 3.98 -3.16 -15.04
C ILE A 561 3.37 -4.06 -16.13
N LYS A 562 4.01 -5.17 -16.48
CA LYS A 562 3.50 -6.15 -17.45
C LYS A 562 2.12 -6.71 -17.08
N TYR A 563 1.82 -6.86 -15.78
CA TYR A 563 0.51 -7.33 -15.32
C TYR A 563 -0.57 -6.28 -15.56
N TYR A 564 -0.22 -5.00 -15.49
CA TYR A 564 -1.13 -3.91 -15.87
C TYR A 564 -1.42 -3.91 -17.37
N TYR A 565 -0.43 -4.18 -18.21
CA TYR A 565 -0.66 -4.31 -19.67
C TYR A 565 -1.58 -5.49 -19.99
N GLU A 566 -1.49 -6.58 -19.25
CA GLU A 566 -2.41 -7.70 -19.37
C GLU A 566 -3.84 -7.29 -18.97
N ALA A 567 -4.01 -6.57 -17.88
CA ALA A 567 -5.29 -6.05 -17.43
C ALA A 567 -5.90 -5.07 -18.45
N TYR A 568 -5.07 -4.20 -19.04
CA TYR A 568 -5.49 -3.26 -20.08
C TYR A 568 -5.98 -4.01 -21.35
N ASP A 569 -5.26 -5.02 -21.79
CA ASP A 569 -5.64 -5.86 -22.95
C ASP A 569 -6.98 -6.55 -22.70
N ILE A 570 -7.17 -7.16 -21.53
CA ILE A 570 -8.42 -7.84 -21.15
C ILE A 570 -9.58 -6.84 -21.17
N ALA A 571 -9.42 -5.69 -20.52
CA ALA A 571 -10.46 -4.69 -20.43
C ALA A 571 -10.86 -4.15 -21.81
N LEU A 572 -9.90 -3.80 -22.65
CA LEU A 572 -10.14 -3.29 -23.99
C LEU A 572 -10.83 -4.30 -24.89
N ARG A 573 -10.47 -5.60 -24.81
CA ARG A 573 -11.12 -6.66 -25.58
C ARG A 573 -12.56 -6.87 -25.14
N LYS A 574 -12.83 -6.90 -23.81
CA LYS A 574 -14.20 -7.05 -23.30
C LYS A 574 -15.09 -5.85 -23.64
N ALA A 575 -14.56 -4.63 -23.55
CA ALA A 575 -15.28 -3.44 -23.96
C ALA A 575 -15.63 -3.46 -25.46
N ALA A 576 -14.69 -3.87 -26.33
CA ALA A 576 -14.94 -4.02 -27.76
C ALA A 576 -16.03 -5.08 -28.05
N GLN A 577 -16.04 -6.20 -27.32
CA GLN A 577 -17.08 -7.24 -27.45
C GLN A 577 -18.46 -6.71 -27.01
N ARG A 578 -18.51 -5.95 -25.90
CA ARG A 578 -19.76 -5.33 -25.41
C ARG A 578 -20.39 -4.38 -26.44
N LEU A 579 -19.59 -3.69 -27.24
CA LEU A 579 -20.08 -2.79 -28.28
C LEU A 579 -20.58 -3.49 -29.53
N GLN A 580 -20.24 -4.77 -29.69
CA GLN A 580 -20.70 -5.60 -30.83
C GLN A 580 -21.97 -6.42 -30.53
N SER A 581 -22.30 -6.58 -29.22
CA SER A 581 -23.50 -7.27 -28.75
C SER A 581 -24.69 -6.31 -28.63
#